data_5bccfaee527c68a62a134c2e6c937bbe
#
_entry.id   5bccfaee527c68a62a134c2e6c937bbe
#
_cell.length_a   1.000
_cell.length_b   1.000
_cell.length_c   1.000
_cell.angle_alpha   90.00
_cell.angle_beta   90.00
_cell.angle_gamma   90.00
#
_symmetry.space_group_name_H-M   'P 1'
#
loop_
_entity.id
_entity.type
_entity.pdbx_description
1 polymer ?
#
loop_
_entity_poly.entity_id
_entity_poly.type
_entity_poly.pdbx_seq_one_letter_code
_entity_poly.pdbx_strand_id
1 'polypeptide(L)'
;MLELWKDGTVMKAILFESYEVFRSVCSSQAPAFDADLCSIVVNATRYSLGRRTYMPSVVSDFIKRHISQLDDETLNRVISIVREYLNGEPQDPEISVWYSLLHTLSRWILEKSSRSDSAMMTLPKIETLERIDQKYLAEHLDETLDRVRKENIALVITKDGKDDLVLCPQSWVSPMVDDEFGCVVNSAIRHALRSDDSDSSGVLHFVLKNYKLFDERTLAVAISDIERDLDYPLFPVSSSESWLEIKELLSVWLKDLQAAKYRKGVQNDGEQR
;
A
#
# COMPACT_ATOMS: atom_id res chain seq x y z
N MET A 1 -12.26 8.14 -12.18
CA MET A 1 -11.16 8.49 -11.25
C MET A 1 -10.12 9.26 -12.05
N LEU A 2 -9.86 10.50 -11.69
CA LEU A 2 -8.86 11.37 -12.33
C LEU A 2 -7.77 11.66 -11.28
N GLU A 3 -6.53 11.36 -11.63
CA GLU A 3 -5.37 11.83 -10.87
C GLU A 3 -5.04 13.26 -11.28
N LEU A 4 -4.86 14.13 -10.31
CA LEU A 4 -4.47 15.51 -10.55
C LEU A 4 -2.94 15.60 -10.64
N TRP A 5 -2.45 16.11 -11.78
CA TRP A 5 -1.03 16.30 -12.05
C TRP A 5 -0.73 17.80 -12.11
N LYS A 6 0.32 18.23 -11.43
CA LYS A 6 0.87 19.57 -11.57
C LYS A 6 2.41 19.48 -11.57
N ASP A 7 3.02 20.08 -12.60
CA ASP A 7 4.49 20.19 -12.75
C ASP A 7 5.25 18.85 -12.64
N GLY A 8 4.66 17.75 -13.12
CA GLY A 8 5.27 16.42 -13.07
C GLY A 8 5.22 15.73 -11.72
N THR A 9 4.59 16.33 -10.71
CA THR A 9 4.39 15.74 -9.38
C THR A 9 2.97 15.20 -9.26
N VAL A 10 2.83 13.92 -8.88
CA VAL A 10 1.52 13.31 -8.59
C VAL A 10 0.91 14.01 -7.38
N MET A 11 -0.22 14.68 -7.59
CA MET A 11 -0.96 15.29 -6.50
C MET A 11 -1.67 14.19 -5.71
N LYS A 12 -1.37 14.08 -4.42
CA LYS A 12 -1.89 13.04 -3.51
C LYS A 12 -3.37 13.25 -3.12
N ALA A 13 -4.21 13.59 -4.09
CA ALA A 13 -5.66 13.68 -3.94
C ALA A 13 -6.35 13.09 -5.17
N ILE A 14 -7.53 12.50 -4.98
CA ILE A 14 -8.27 11.79 -6.02
C ILE A 14 -9.66 12.39 -6.15
N LEU A 15 -10.09 12.57 -7.41
CA LEU A 15 -11.38 13.10 -7.78
C LEU A 15 -12.28 11.95 -8.28
N PHE A 16 -13.48 11.85 -7.74
CA PHE A 16 -14.51 10.88 -8.14
C PHE A 16 -15.68 11.55 -8.82
N GLU A 17 -16.21 10.89 -9.84
CA GLU A 17 -17.35 11.39 -10.64
C GLU A 17 -18.67 11.44 -9.84
N SER A 18 -18.77 10.69 -8.74
CA SER A 18 -19.93 10.74 -7.84
C SER A 18 -19.57 10.17 -6.46
N TYR A 19 -20.40 10.50 -5.46
CA TYR A 19 -20.29 9.91 -4.12
C TYR A 19 -20.50 8.39 -4.13
N GLU A 20 -21.34 7.87 -5.02
CA GLU A 20 -21.57 6.42 -5.13
C GLU A 20 -20.33 5.67 -5.60
N VAL A 21 -19.63 6.22 -6.61
CA VAL A 21 -18.33 5.70 -7.06
C VAL A 21 -17.29 5.83 -5.96
N PHE A 22 -17.19 6.99 -5.30
CA PHE A 22 -16.32 7.19 -4.14
C PHE A 22 -16.59 6.15 -3.05
N ARG A 23 -17.84 6.01 -2.62
CA ARG A 23 -18.25 5.05 -1.60
C ARG A 23 -17.95 3.61 -2.03
N SER A 24 -18.24 3.24 -3.27
CA SER A 24 -17.97 1.91 -3.79
C SER A 24 -16.47 1.59 -3.74
N VAL A 25 -15.63 2.50 -4.22
CA VAL A 25 -14.17 2.33 -4.22
C VAL A 25 -13.63 2.29 -2.80
N CYS A 26 -13.99 3.26 -1.95
CA CYS A 26 -13.52 3.29 -0.56
C CYS A 26 -14.06 2.14 0.28
N SER A 27 -15.31 1.69 0.05
CA SER A 27 -15.87 0.53 0.76
C SER A 27 -15.32 -0.80 0.26
N SER A 28 -14.98 -0.90 -1.04
CA SER A 28 -14.35 -2.11 -1.61
C SER A 28 -12.89 -2.23 -1.20
N GLN A 29 -12.25 -1.12 -0.82
CA GLN A 29 -10.87 -1.10 -0.35
C GLN A 29 -10.74 -1.14 1.18
N ALA A 30 -11.80 -0.83 1.93
CA ALA A 30 -11.81 -0.97 3.38
C ALA A 30 -11.49 -2.40 3.89
N PRO A 31 -11.81 -3.49 3.19
CA PRO A 31 -11.38 -4.83 3.58
C PRO A 31 -10.02 -5.26 3.03
N ALA A 32 -9.27 -4.41 2.35
CA ALA A 32 -7.90 -4.74 1.94
C ALA A 32 -6.92 -4.88 3.13
N PHE A 33 -7.38 -4.58 4.35
CA PHE A 33 -6.71 -4.84 5.62
C PHE A 33 -7.25 -6.10 6.29
N ASP A 34 -7.41 -7.17 5.51
CA ASP A 34 -7.69 -8.48 6.04
C ASP A 34 -6.38 -9.14 6.57
N ALA A 35 -6.51 -10.33 7.10
CA ALA A 35 -5.40 -11.12 7.62
C ALA A 35 -4.24 -11.29 6.64
N ASP A 36 -4.51 -11.16 5.32
CA ASP A 36 -3.51 -11.31 4.27
C ASP A 36 -2.51 -10.16 4.25
N LEU A 37 -2.96 -8.91 4.53
CA LEU A 37 -2.03 -7.79 4.65
C LEU A 37 -1.16 -7.90 5.89
N CYS A 38 -1.70 -8.39 6.99
CA CYS A 38 -0.93 -8.74 8.18
C CYS A 38 0.24 -9.65 7.78
N SER A 39 -0.03 -10.68 6.99
CA SER A 39 0.99 -11.59 6.48
C SER A 39 2.06 -10.88 5.65
N ILE A 40 1.69 -9.93 4.79
CA ILE A 40 2.64 -9.13 4.01
C ILE A 40 3.56 -8.31 4.93
N VAL A 41 2.98 -7.52 5.85
CA VAL A 41 3.76 -6.65 6.74
C VAL A 41 4.68 -7.45 7.67
N VAL A 42 4.18 -8.54 8.23
CA VAL A 42 4.92 -9.45 9.13
C VAL A 42 6.08 -10.12 8.39
N ASN A 43 5.84 -10.69 7.21
CA ASN A 43 6.89 -11.36 6.43
C ASN A 43 7.93 -10.37 5.90
N ALA A 44 7.52 -9.19 5.47
CA ALA A 44 8.45 -8.13 5.07
C ALA A 44 9.34 -7.69 6.24
N THR A 45 8.77 -7.55 7.44
CA THR A 45 9.53 -7.23 8.66
C THR A 45 10.55 -8.32 8.97
N ARG A 46 10.14 -9.59 9.00
CA ARG A 46 11.05 -10.74 9.24
C ARG A 46 12.18 -10.80 8.22
N TYR A 47 11.85 -10.60 6.93
CA TYR A 47 12.86 -10.59 5.88
C TYR A 47 13.90 -9.49 6.08
N SER A 48 13.45 -8.29 6.45
CA SER A 48 14.33 -7.13 6.63
C SER A 48 15.20 -7.23 7.86
N LEU A 49 14.75 -7.93 8.92
CA LEU A 49 15.55 -8.22 10.12
C LEU A 49 16.62 -9.29 9.87
N GLY A 50 16.33 -10.27 9.03
CA GLY A 50 17.21 -11.42 8.81
C GLY A 50 18.39 -11.18 7.87
N ARG A 51 18.47 -10.03 7.17
CA ARG A 51 19.47 -9.81 6.11
C ARG A 51 20.03 -8.39 6.09
N ARG A 52 21.36 -8.30 6.09
CA ARG A 52 22.13 -7.06 5.99
C ARG A 52 21.98 -6.28 4.67
N THR A 53 21.18 -6.74 3.72
CA THR A 53 21.24 -6.26 2.32
C THR A 53 19.99 -5.55 1.83
N TYR A 54 18.91 -5.46 2.60
CA TYR A 54 17.68 -4.82 2.11
C TYR A 54 17.09 -3.85 3.12
N MET A 55 17.20 -2.59 2.78
CA MET A 55 16.56 -1.37 3.28
C MET A 55 15.59 -1.58 4.47
N PRO A 56 16.07 -1.85 5.69
CA PRO A 56 15.22 -1.85 6.87
C PRO A 56 14.41 -0.56 7.00
N SER A 57 14.98 0.55 6.52
CA SER A 57 14.31 1.84 6.46
C SER A 57 13.02 1.81 5.65
N VAL A 58 12.99 1.16 4.48
CA VAL A 58 11.81 1.14 3.60
C VAL A 58 10.62 0.47 4.29
N VAL A 59 10.82 -0.71 4.89
CA VAL A 59 9.75 -1.43 5.61
C VAL A 59 9.33 -0.67 6.86
N SER A 60 10.30 -0.13 7.61
CA SER A 60 10.03 0.69 8.80
C SER A 60 9.23 1.94 8.47
N ASP A 61 9.61 2.66 7.41
CA ASP A 61 8.97 3.91 7.02
C ASP A 61 7.58 3.67 6.41
N PHE A 62 7.42 2.57 5.68
CA PHE A 62 6.10 2.10 5.24
C PHE A 62 5.17 1.85 6.44
N ILE A 63 5.61 1.05 7.43
CA ILE A 63 4.81 0.76 8.63
C ILE A 63 4.47 2.04 9.39
N LYS A 64 5.44 2.95 9.59
CA LYS A 64 5.20 4.23 10.29
C LYS A 64 4.19 5.12 9.56
N ARG A 65 4.25 5.19 8.22
CA ARG A 65 3.32 5.98 7.43
C ARG A 65 1.90 5.43 7.48
N HIS A 66 1.76 4.12 7.48
CA HIS A 66 0.48 3.44 7.42
C HIS A 66 -0.01 2.92 8.77
N ILE A 67 0.61 3.37 9.89
CA ILE A 67 0.32 2.89 11.24
C ILE A 67 -1.16 3.01 11.64
N SER A 68 -1.84 4.07 11.18
CA SER A 68 -3.27 4.30 11.46
C SER A 68 -4.20 3.36 10.70
N GLN A 69 -3.67 2.67 9.69
CA GLN A 69 -4.41 1.78 8.80
C GLN A 69 -4.17 0.31 9.13
N LEU A 70 -3.13 0.01 9.89
CA LEU A 70 -2.82 -1.34 10.36
C LEU A 70 -3.64 -1.65 11.60
N ASP A 71 -4.17 -2.88 11.66
CA ASP A 71 -4.89 -3.36 12.83
C ASP A 71 -3.95 -3.61 14.02
N ASP A 72 -4.53 -3.74 15.20
CA ASP A 72 -3.77 -3.93 16.44
C ASP A 72 -3.06 -5.28 16.47
N GLU A 73 -3.58 -6.30 15.81
CA GLU A 73 -2.94 -7.61 15.71
C GLU A 73 -1.65 -7.50 14.90
N THR A 74 -1.70 -6.91 13.71
CA THR A 74 -0.52 -6.65 12.87
C THR A 74 0.54 -5.85 13.62
N LEU A 75 0.15 -4.75 14.26
CA LEU A 75 1.08 -3.90 15.01
C LEU A 75 1.73 -4.66 16.17
N ASN A 76 0.96 -5.43 16.94
CA ASN A 76 1.49 -6.22 18.05
C ASN A 76 2.44 -7.34 17.57
N ARG A 77 2.14 -7.98 16.44
CA ARG A 77 3.02 -8.98 15.84
C ARG A 77 4.34 -8.37 15.38
N VAL A 78 4.31 -7.21 14.71
CA VAL A 78 5.52 -6.48 14.32
C VAL A 78 6.34 -6.10 15.55
N ILE A 79 5.71 -5.56 16.60
CA ILE A 79 6.38 -5.22 17.86
C ILE A 79 7.06 -6.45 18.47
N SER A 80 6.38 -7.59 18.51
CA SER A 80 6.93 -8.82 19.07
C SER A 80 8.19 -9.27 18.31
N ILE A 81 8.10 -9.30 16.98
CA ILE A 81 9.20 -9.70 16.10
C ILE A 81 10.41 -8.77 16.25
N VAL A 82 10.16 -7.45 16.25
CA VAL A 82 11.24 -6.46 16.40
C VAL A 82 11.88 -6.54 17.78
N ARG A 83 11.09 -6.75 18.86
CA ARG A 83 11.62 -6.94 20.21
C ARG A 83 12.47 -8.19 20.34
N GLU A 84 12.01 -9.31 19.79
CA GLU A 84 12.76 -10.57 19.79
C GLU A 84 14.12 -10.39 19.10
N TYR A 85 14.12 -9.74 17.93
CA TYR A 85 15.36 -9.42 17.21
C TYR A 85 16.30 -8.55 18.05
N LEU A 86 15.80 -7.45 18.63
CA LEU A 86 16.63 -6.53 19.41
C LEU A 86 17.18 -7.16 20.70
N ASN A 87 16.43 -8.07 21.32
CA ASN A 87 16.87 -8.81 22.51
C ASN A 87 18.03 -9.78 22.22
N GLY A 88 18.20 -10.19 20.96
CA GLY A 88 19.33 -10.99 20.50
C GLY A 88 20.65 -10.21 20.34
N GLU A 89 20.69 -8.92 20.71
CA GLU A 89 21.86 -8.02 20.57
C GLU A 89 22.47 -8.05 19.16
N PRO A 90 21.68 -7.77 18.12
CA PRO A 90 22.16 -7.85 16.74
C PRO A 90 23.29 -6.85 16.49
N GLN A 91 24.33 -7.30 15.79
CA GLN A 91 25.42 -6.45 15.29
C GLN A 91 25.04 -5.84 13.92
N ASP A 92 23.96 -5.07 13.90
CA ASP A 92 23.39 -4.49 12.68
C ASP A 92 23.63 -2.97 12.67
N PRO A 93 24.28 -2.41 11.63
CA PRO A 93 24.47 -0.96 11.52
C PRO A 93 23.14 -0.18 11.47
N GLU A 94 22.05 -0.81 11.03
CA GLU A 94 20.73 -0.19 10.93
C GLU A 94 19.81 -0.46 12.13
N ILE A 95 20.36 -0.99 13.23
CA ILE A 95 19.62 -1.30 14.45
C ILE A 95 18.79 -0.11 14.98
N SER A 96 19.27 1.11 14.77
CA SER A 96 18.58 2.35 15.16
C SER A 96 17.22 2.52 14.48
N VAL A 97 17.06 2.00 13.26
CA VAL A 97 15.79 2.02 12.51
C VAL A 97 14.74 1.21 13.27
N TRP A 98 15.12 0.03 13.77
CA TRP A 98 14.24 -0.87 14.50
C TRP A 98 13.86 -0.35 15.88
N TYR A 99 14.80 0.27 16.59
CA TYR A 99 14.49 0.97 17.85
C TYR A 99 13.52 2.13 17.60
N SER A 100 13.73 2.90 16.55
CA SER A 100 12.81 3.99 16.16
C SER A 100 11.43 3.48 15.81
N LEU A 101 11.33 2.37 15.05
CA LEU A 101 10.05 1.73 14.73
C LEU A 101 9.35 1.26 16.01
N LEU A 102 10.05 0.49 16.85
CA LEU A 102 9.50 -0.04 18.11
C LEU A 102 8.97 1.07 19.01
N HIS A 103 9.72 2.17 19.15
CA HIS A 103 9.29 3.34 19.93
C HIS A 103 8.01 3.95 19.34
N THR A 104 7.97 4.15 18.01
CA THR A 104 6.80 4.73 17.33
C THR A 104 5.56 3.86 17.51
N LEU A 105 5.67 2.54 17.29
CA LEU A 105 4.55 1.61 17.44
C LEU A 105 4.05 1.53 18.88
N SER A 106 4.97 1.41 19.85
CA SER A 106 4.61 1.34 21.26
C SER A 106 3.89 2.61 21.73
N ARG A 107 4.37 3.76 21.30
CA ARG A 107 3.73 5.05 21.58
C ARG A 107 2.34 5.13 20.95
N TRP A 108 2.19 4.74 19.69
CA TRP A 108 0.90 4.72 19.00
C TRP A 108 -0.15 3.86 19.70
N ILE A 109 0.21 2.64 20.12
CA ILE A 109 -0.71 1.75 20.83
C ILE A 109 -1.10 2.36 22.18
N LEU A 110 -0.17 2.96 22.92
CA LEU A 110 -0.47 3.64 24.19
C LEU A 110 -1.41 4.83 23.99
N GLU A 111 -1.16 5.67 22.99
CA GLU A 111 -2.02 6.81 22.67
C GLU A 111 -3.40 6.36 22.20
N LYS A 112 -3.50 5.28 21.43
CA LYS A 112 -4.78 4.70 21.01
C LYS A 112 -5.56 4.12 22.17
N SER A 113 -4.91 3.43 23.11
CA SER A 113 -5.54 2.88 24.31
C SER A 113 -6.03 3.96 25.26
N SER A 114 -5.40 5.14 25.27
CA SER A 114 -5.82 6.29 26.09
C SER A 114 -6.95 7.10 25.46
N ARG A 115 -7.15 6.99 24.15
CA ARG A 115 -8.29 7.54 23.44
C ARG A 115 -9.36 6.47 23.41
N SER A 116 -10.16 6.37 24.49
CA SER A 116 -11.30 5.46 24.51
C SER A 116 -12.21 5.75 23.32
N ASP A 117 -12.48 4.69 22.58
CA ASP A 117 -13.45 4.56 21.50
C ASP A 117 -13.15 5.22 20.15
N SER A 118 -12.71 4.34 19.26
CA SER A 118 -13.37 4.13 18.00
C SER A 118 -13.43 5.31 17.05
N ALA A 119 -12.43 5.43 16.26
CA ALA A 119 -12.74 5.77 14.88
C ALA A 119 -12.16 4.68 13.97
N MET A 120 -12.82 3.53 13.90
CA MET A 120 -12.94 2.89 12.58
C MET A 120 -13.29 4.01 11.63
N MET A 121 -12.51 4.19 10.54
CA MET A 121 -12.83 5.18 9.51
C MET A 121 -14.17 4.77 8.87
N THR A 122 -15.27 5.12 9.57
CA THR A 122 -16.57 5.11 8.93
C THR A 122 -16.53 6.24 7.91
N LEU A 123 -16.63 5.86 6.63
CA LEU A 123 -16.76 6.85 5.56
C LEU A 123 -17.84 7.86 5.96
N PRO A 124 -17.53 9.16 5.94
CA PRO A 124 -18.51 10.16 6.33
C PRO A 124 -19.71 10.07 5.37
N LYS A 125 -20.90 10.26 5.90
CA LYS A 125 -22.11 10.34 5.08
C LYS A 125 -22.01 11.56 4.18
N ILE A 126 -22.53 11.47 2.95
CA ILE A 126 -22.47 12.57 1.99
C ILE A 126 -23.06 13.87 2.53
N GLU A 127 -24.10 13.75 3.38
CA GLU A 127 -24.78 14.89 3.98
C GLU A 127 -23.88 15.67 4.94
N THR A 128 -22.86 15.01 5.51
CA THR A 128 -21.91 15.60 6.46
C THR A 128 -20.66 16.17 5.80
N LEU A 129 -20.48 15.92 4.49
CA LEU A 129 -19.33 16.45 3.76
C LEU A 129 -19.54 17.95 3.47
N GLU A 130 -18.46 18.70 3.61
CA GLU A 130 -18.42 20.09 3.21
C GLU A 130 -18.53 20.19 1.68
N ARG A 131 -19.26 21.19 1.21
CA ARG A 131 -19.48 21.48 -0.20
C ARG A 131 -18.74 22.73 -0.62
N ILE A 132 -18.00 22.64 -1.70
CA ILE A 132 -17.33 23.79 -2.31
C ILE A 132 -17.75 23.91 -3.78
N ASP A 133 -17.89 25.13 -4.25
CA ASP A 133 -18.23 25.40 -5.66
C ASP A 133 -17.04 25.12 -6.59
N GLN A 134 -17.30 24.62 -7.80
CA GLN A 134 -16.26 24.32 -8.79
C GLN A 134 -15.40 25.56 -9.14
N LYS A 135 -15.97 26.75 -9.14
CA LYS A 135 -15.21 27.99 -9.41
C LYS A 135 -14.26 28.30 -8.27
N TYR A 136 -14.74 28.14 -7.03
CA TYR A 136 -13.87 28.28 -5.84
C TYR A 136 -12.71 27.31 -5.89
N LEU A 137 -12.97 26.03 -6.21
CA LEU A 137 -11.91 25.03 -6.36
C LEU A 137 -10.89 25.45 -7.43
N ALA A 138 -11.34 25.96 -8.58
CA ALA A 138 -10.45 26.35 -9.67
C ALA A 138 -9.55 27.54 -9.28
N GLU A 139 -10.05 28.47 -8.48
CA GLU A 139 -9.31 29.66 -8.02
C GLU A 139 -8.37 29.34 -6.85
N HIS A 140 -8.69 28.32 -6.01
CA HIS A 140 -7.99 27.98 -4.76
C HIS A 140 -7.54 26.51 -4.74
N LEU A 141 -7.13 25.95 -5.88
CA LEU A 141 -6.85 24.54 -6.02
C LEU A 141 -5.78 24.06 -5.04
N ASP A 142 -4.63 24.74 -4.98
CA ASP A 142 -3.51 24.35 -4.14
C ASP A 142 -3.85 24.38 -2.65
N GLU A 143 -4.53 25.44 -2.21
CA GLU A 143 -4.98 25.60 -0.83
C GLU A 143 -5.98 24.50 -0.43
N THR A 144 -6.94 24.21 -1.32
CA THR A 144 -7.95 23.19 -1.11
C THR A 144 -7.33 21.79 -1.03
N LEU A 145 -6.38 21.48 -1.91
CA LEU A 145 -5.67 20.20 -1.90
C LEU A 145 -4.80 20.04 -0.65
N ASP A 146 -4.14 21.11 -0.23
CA ASP A 146 -3.36 21.12 1.01
C ASP A 146 -4.26 20.90 2.24
N ARG A 147 -5.43 21.50 2.25
CA ARG A 147 -6.43 21.33 3.29
C ARG A 147 -6.92 19.89 3.34
N VAL A 148 -7.33 19.32 2.19
CA VAL A 148 -7.78 17.91 2.08
C VAL A 148 -6.72 16.96 2.65
N ARG A 149 -5.44 17.21 2.36
CA ARG A 149 -4.32 16.39 2.87
C ARG A 149 -4.08 16.57 4.37
N LYS A 150 -3.97 17.81 4.84
CA LYS A 150 -3.59 18.13 6.24
C LYS A 150 -4.68 17.73 7.21
N GLU A 151 -5.92 18.00 6.85
CA GLU A 151 -7.09 17.72 7.69
C GLU A 151 -7.62 16.28 7.48
N ASN A 152 -7.13 15.57 6.46
CA ASN A 152 -7.56 14.22 6.07
C ASN A 152 -9.10 14.13 5.90
N ILE A 153 -9.65 15.05 5.11
CA ILE A 153 -11.10 15.19 4.86
C ILE A 153 -11.44 14.96 3.40
N ALA A 154 -12.69 14.60 3.14
CA ALA A 154 -13.26 14.63 1.79
C ALA A 154 -14.18 15.86 1.62
N LEU A 155 -14.23 16.38 0.39
CA LEU A 155 -15.05 17.51 0.00
C LEU A 155 -15.95 17.11 -1.17
N VAL A 156 -17.17 17.62 -1.19
CA VAL A 156 -18.06 17.52 -2.35
C VAL A 156 -17.89 18.78 -3.19
N ILE A 157 -17.56 18.60 -4.45
CA ILE A 157 -17.47 19.69 -5.42
C ILE A 157 -18.84 19.85 -6.07
N THR A 158 -19.40 21.05 -6.01
CA THR A 158 -20.68 21.35 -6.61
C THR A 158 -20.53 22.13 -7.92
N LYS A 159 -21.39 21.82 -8.87
CA LYS A 159 -21.55 22.55 -10.12
C LYS A 159 -23.00 22.95 -10.28
N ASP A 160 -23.25 24.24 -10.50
CA ASP A 160 -24.61 24.79 -10.63
C ASP A 160 -25.52 24.40 -9.44
N GLY A 161 -24.95 24.33 -8.22
CA GLY A 161 -25.66 23.98 -6.99
C GLY A 161 -25.98 22.49 -6.83
N LYS A 162 -25.46 21.61 -7.70
CA LYS A 162 -25.62 20.16 -7.60
C LYS A 162 -24.28 19.50 -7.28
N ASP A 163 -24.33 18.44 -6.49
CA ASP A 163 -23.16 17.61 -6.21
C ASP A 163 -22.68 16.98 -7.54
N ASP A 164 -21.41 17.23 -7.91
CA ASP A 164 -20.82 16.81 -9.20
C ASP A 164 -19.67 15.83 -8.98
N LEU A 165 -18.73 16.18 -8.08
CA LEU A 165 -17.52 15.39 -7.84
C LEU A 165 -17.24 15.24 -6.35
N VAL A 166 -16.43 14.23 -5.97
CA VAL A 166 -15.90 14.10 -4.61
C VAL A 166 -14.38 14.13 -4.65
N LEU A 167 -13.78 15.04 -3.90
CA LEU A 167 -12.35 15.19 -3.72
C LEU A 167 -11.96 14.59 -2.36
N CYS A 168 -11.05 13.65 -2.32
CA CYS A 168 -10.56 13.04 -1.08
C CYS A 168 -9.05 12.81 -1.09
N PRO A 169 -8.42 12.61 0.07
CA PRO A 169 -7.03 12.21 0.14
C PRO A 169 -6.80 10.89 -0.60
N GLN A 170 -5.67 10.77 -1.29
CA GLN A 170 -5.28 9.50 -1.94
C GLN A 170 -5.20 8.35 -0.92
N SER A 171 -4.83 8.65 0.33
CA SER A 171 -4.79 7.68 1.44
C SER A 171 -6.13 6.98 1.71
N TRP A 172 -7.26 7.57 1.30
CA TRP A 172 -8.58 6.94 1.46
C TRP A 172 -8.90 5.93 0.37
N VAL A 173 -8.25 6.06 -0.79
CA VAL A 173 -8.62 5.33 -2.01
C VAL A 173 -7.60 4.24 -2.35
N SER A 174 -6.33 4.50 -2.06
CA SER A 174 -5.25 3.57 -2.30
C SER A 174 -4.22 3.73 -1.18
N PRO A 175 -4.56 3.32 0.03
CA PRO A 175 -3.76 3.65 1.20
C PRO A 175 -2.35 3.09 1.17
N MET A 176 -2.04 2.15 0.29
CA MET A 176 -0.79 1.41 0.35
C MET A 176 -0.04 1.21 -0.95
N VAL A 177 -0.59 1.60 -2.09
CA VAL A 177 0.13 1.44 -3.36
C VAL A 177 0.97 2.68 -3.62
N ASP A 178 1.98 2.89 -2.79
CA ASP A 178 3.05 3.83 -3.04
C ASP A 178 4.31 3.10 -3.56
N ASP A 179 5.34 3.85 -3.92
CA ASP A 179 6.60 3.29 -4.44
C ASP A 179 7.27 2.31 -3.46
N GLU A 180 6.95 2.37 -2.17
CA GLU A 180 7.50 1.50 -1.14
C GLU A 180 6.69 0.22 -0.96
N PHE A 181 5.39 0.25 -1.28
CA PHE A 181 4.54 -0.94 -1.18
C PHE A 181 5.08 -2.12 -2.00
N GLY A 182 5.52 -1.85 -3.23
CA GLY A 182 6.17 -2.86 -4.06
C GLY A 182 7.39 -3.50 -3.39
N CYS A 183 8.20 -2.70 -2.69
CA CYS A 183 9.35 -3.19 -1.94
C CYS A 183 8.92 -4.06 -0.75
N VAL A 184 7.85 -3.67 -0.05
CA VAL A 184 7.30 -4.44 1.09
C VAL A 184 6.74 -5.78 0.61
N VAL A 185 5.95 -5.79 -0.48
CA VAL A 185 5.42 -7.02 -1.09
C VAL A 185 6.54 -7.95 -1.53
N ASN A 186 7.54 -7.44 -2.25
CA ASN A 186 8.68 -8.26 -2.70
C ASN A 186 9.51 -8.81 -1.52
N SER A 187 9.65 -8.05 -0.44
CA SER A 187 10.29 -8.54 0.79
C SER A 187 9.49 -9.67 1.44
N ALA A 188 8.16 -9.54 1.48
CA ALA A 188 7.28 -10.58 1.98
C ALA A 188 7.34 -11.85 1.13
N ILE A 189 7.31 -11.73 -0.20
CA ILE A 189 7.45 -12.86 -1.13
C ILE A 189 8.78 -13.59 -0.89
N ARG A 190 9.90 -12.86 -0.78
CA ARG A 190 11.21 -13.45 -0.51
C ARG A 190 11.29 -14.18 0.82
N HIS A 191 10.62 -13.69 1.85
CA HIS A 191 10.53 -14.40 3.12
C HIS A 191 9.70 -15.67 2.96
N ALA A 192 8.51 -15.56 2.38
CA ALA A 192 7.57 -16.66 2.21
C ALA A 192 8.12 -17.80 1.35
N LEU A 193 8.94 -17.50 0.33
CA LEU A 193 9.64 -18.51 -0.48
C LEU A 193 10.64 -19.36 0.32
N ARG A 194 11.09 -18.87 1.47
CA ARG A 194 12.18 -19.47 2.27
C ARG A 194 11.74 -19.89 3.66
N SER A 195 10.49 -19.71 3.99
CA SER A 195 9.91 -20.01 5.28
C SER A 195 8.69 -20.93 5.09
N ASP A 196 8.58 -21.88 6.01
CA ASP A 196 7.49 -22.86 6.06
C ASP A 196 6.44 -22.45 7.11
N ASP A 197 6.40 -21.18 7.50
CA ASP A 197 5.47 -20.72 8.51
C ASP A 197 4.06 -20.49 7.96
N SER A 198 3.09 -20.43 8.87
CA SER A 198 1.67 -20.22 8.52
C SER A 198 1.39 -18.88 7.82
N ASP A 199 2.31 -17.91 7.95
CA ASP A 199 2.17 -16.60 7.34
C ASP A 199 2.51 -16.61 5.85
N SER A 200 3.25 -17.61 5.38
CA SER A 200 3.63 -17.77 3.96
C SER A 200 2.42 -18.00 3.07
N SER A 201 1.40 -18.73 3.55
CA SER A 201 0.14 -18.92 2.82
C SER A 201 -0.66 -17.63 2.67
N GLY A 202 -0.61 -16.75 3.66
CA GLY A 202 -1.25 -15.43 3.59
C GLY A 202 -0.59 -14.52 2.55
N VAL A 203 0.74 -14.63 2.37
CA VAL A 203 1.45 -13.90 1.30
C VAL A 203 0.99 -14.40 -0.08
N LEU A 204 0.91 -15.71 -0.29
CA LEU A 204 0.40 -16.31 -1.52
C LEU A 204 -1.00 -15.79 -1.84
N HIS A 205 -1.91 -15.86 -0.87
CA HIS A 205 -3.29 -15.43 -1.03
C HIS A 205 -3.39 -13.93 -1.34
N PHE A 206 -2.62 -13.11 -0.63
CA PHE A 206 -2.55 -11.67 -0.89
C PHE A 206 -2.11 -11.37 -2.32
N VAL A 207 -1.04 -12.01 -2.80
CA VAL A 207 -0.52 -11.80 -4.15
C VAL A 207 -1.56 -12.21 -5.19
N LEU A 208 -2.19 -13.38 -5.06
CA LEU A 208 -3.24 -13.85 -5.96
C LEU A 208 -4.43 -12.89 -6.06
N LYS A 209 -4.82 -12.29 -4.94
CA LYS A 209 -5.95 -11.38 -4.87
C LYS A 209 -5.64 -10.00 -5.43
N ASN A 210 -4.41 -9.52 -5.24
CA ASN A 210 -4.04 -8.13 -5.42
C ASN A 210 -3.01 -7.85 -6.52
N TYR A 211 -2.55 -8.86 -7.29
CA TYR A 211 -1.49 -8.70 -8.30
C TYR A 211 -1.77 -7.61 -9.34
N LYS A 212 -3.04 -7.29 -9.61
CA LYS A 212 -3.45 -6.24 -10.54
C LYS A 212 -3.13 -4.82 -10.03
N LEU A 213 -2.86 -4.66 -8.74
CA LEU A 213 -2.46 -3.40 -8.14
C LEU A 213 -0.95 -3.16 -8.24
N PHE A 214 -0.17 -4.19 -8.60
CA PHE A 214 1.28 -4.10 -8.67
C PHE A 214 1.72 -3.40 -9.94
N ASP A 215 2.68 -2.51 -9.80
CA ASP A 215 3.33 -1.88 -10.93
C ASP A 215 4.27 -2.84 -11.68
N GLU A 216 4.70 -2.44 -12.85
CA GLU A 216 5.56 -3.24 -13.73
C GLU A 216 6.88 -3.65 -13.04
N ARG A 217 7.45 -2.76 -12.23
CA ARG A 217 8.69 -3.01 -11.50
C ARG A 217 8.49 -4.05 -10.40
N THR A 218 7.44 -3.91 -9.60
CA THR A 218 7.08 -4.86 -8.55
C THR A 218 6.84 -6.26 -9.12
N LEU A 219 6.09 -6.36 -10.23
CA LEU A 219 5.84 -7.62 -10.93
C LEU A 219 7.14 -8.26 -11.43
N ALA A 220 7.99 -7.48 -12.12
CA ALA A 220 9.24 -7.99 -12.67
C ALA A 220 10.18 -8.52 -11.56
N VAL A 221 10.28 -7.82 -10.44
CA VAL A 221 11.08 -8.25 -9.29
C VAL A 221 10.50 -9.51 -8.65
N ALA A 222 9.17 -9.56 -8.42
CA ALA A 222 8.50 -10.73 -7.86
C ALA A 222 8.74 -11.98 -8.73
N ILE A 223 8.53 -11.87 -10.04
CA ILE A 223 8.75 -12.98 -10.99
C ILE A 223 10.21 -13.46 -10.92
N SER A 224 11.17 -12.54 -10.96
CA SER A 224 12.60 -12.88 -10.91
C SER A 224 12.99 -13.54 -9.57
N ASP A 225 12.43 -13.11 -8.45
CA ASP A 225 12.69 -13.69 -7.15
C ASP A 225 12.11 -15.11 -7.04
N ILE A 226 10.88 -15.32 -7.55
CA ILE A 226 10.24 -16.64 -7.58
C ILE A 226 11.04 -17.60 -8.48
N GLU A 227 11.41 -17.17 -9.69
CA GLU A 227 12.24 -17.99 -10.60
C GLU A 227 13.54 -18.43 -9.94
N ARG A 228 14.27 -17.46 -9.39
CA ARG A 228 15.57 -17.75 -8.77
C ARG A 228 15.44 -18.74 -7.61
N ASP A 229 14.45 -18.57 -6.73
CA ASP A 229 14.32 -19.40 -5.55
C ASP A 229 13.69 -20.77 -5.86
N LEU A 230 12.95 -20.92 -6.99
CA LEU A 230 12.49 -22.22 -7.52
C LEU A 230 13.60 -22.99 -8.27
N ASP A 231 14.42 -22.30 -9.07
CA ASP A 231 15.49 -22.92 -9.87
C ASP A 231 16.68 -23.33 -8.99
N TYR A 232 16.96 -22.56 -7.93
CA TYR A 232 18.09 -22.79 -7.02
C TYR A 232 17.63 -22.71 -5.57
N PRO A 233 16.81 -23.65 -5.10
CA PRO A 233 16.27 -23.60 -3.76
C PRO A 233 17.38 -23.76 -2.73
N LEU A 234 17.69 -22.70 -2.00
CA LEU A 234 18.57 -22.74 -0.82
C LEU A 234 17.90 -23.50 0.32
N PHE A 235 16.57 -23.58 0.29
CA PHE A 235 15.72 -24.30 1.23
C PHE A 235 14.62 -25.00 0.45
N PRO A 236 14.02 -26.10 0.98
CA PRO A 236 12.82 -26.67 0.39
C PRO A 236 11.73 -25.57 0.29
N VAL A 237 11.31 -25.24 -0.92
CA VAL A 237 10.22 -24.28 -1.12
C VAL A 237 8.92 -25.02 -0.84
N SER A 238 8.30 -24.74 0.31
CA SER A 238 6.95 -25.21 0.58
C SER A 238 6.01 -24.61 -0.44
N SER A 239 5.10 -25.43 -0.96
CA SER A 239 4.12 -24.98 -1.97
C SER A 239 4.75 -24.53 -3.31
N SER A 240 5.81 -25.18 -3.77
CA SER A 240 6.49 -24.87 -5.04
C SER A 240 5.52 -24.80 -6.24
N GLU A 241 4.50 -25.66 -6.27
CA GLU A 241 3.44 -25.65 -7.30
C GLU A 241 2.67 -24.33 -7.28
N SER A 242 2.23 -23.88 -6.11
CA SER A 242 1.48 -22.63 -5.96
C SER A 242 2.33 -21.41 -6.35
N TRP A 243 3.62 -21.40 -6.05
CA TRP A 243 4.52 -20.34 -6.48
C TRP A 243 4.77 -20.33 -7.99
N LEU A 244 4.77 -21.50 -8.61
CA LEU A 244 4.87 -21.62 -10.07
C LEU A 244 3.63 -21.05 -10.76
N GLU A 245 2.43 -21.40 -10.26
CA GLU A 245 1.15 -20.84 -10.75
C GLU A 245 1.12 -19.30 -10.62
N ILE A 246 1.56 -18.77 -9.47
CA ILE A 246 1.65 -17.33 -9.25
C ILE A 246 2.61 -16.69 -10.24
N LYS A 247 3.78 -17.26 -10.44
CA LYS A 247 4.77 -16.75 -11.41
C LYS A 247 4.15 -16.64 -12.81
N GLU A 248 3.45 -17.67 -13.26
CA GLU A 248 2.77 -17.66 -14.55
C GLU A 248 1.71 -16.55 -14.62
N LEU A 249 0.88 -16.42 -13.60
CA LEU A 249 -0.14 -15.37 -13.51
C LEU A 249 0.47 -13.96 -13.58
N LEU A 250 1.51 -13.71 -12.77
CA LEU A 250 2.21 -12.42 -12.76
C LEU A 250 2.87 -12.12 -14.12
N SER A 251 3.43 -13.14 -14.77
CA SER A 251 4.08 -13.01 -16.08
C SER A 251 3.09 -12.65 -17.18
N VAL A 252 1.89 -13.23 -17.16
CA VAL A 252 0.82 -12.86 -18.10
C VAL A 252 0.39 -11.41 -17.86
N TRP A 253 0.16 -11.02 -16.61
CA TRP A 253 -0.27 -9.66 -16.28
C TRP A 253 0.80 -8.60 -16.62
N LEU A 254 2.07 -8.90 -16.41
CA LEU A 254 3.17 -8.02 -16.81
C LEU A 254 3.19 -7.78 -18.32
N LYS A 255 3.01 -8.83 -19.13
CA LYS A 255 2.90 -8.71 -20.59
C LYS A 255 1.72 -7.86 -21.02
N ASP A 256 0.57 -8.03 -20.37
CA ASP A 256 -0.64 -7.23 -20.65
C ASP A 256 -0.42 -5.73 -20.35
N LEU A 257 0.23 -5.41 -19.23
CA LEU A 257 0.60 -4.03 -18.88
C LEU A 257 1.55 -3.41 -19.91
N GLN A 258 2.56 -4.15 -20.33
CA GLN A 258 3.52 -3.69 -21.34
C GLN A 258 2.85 -3.48 -22.71
N ALA A 259 1.97 -4.39 -23.12
CA ALA A 259 1.20 -4.26 -24.35
C ALA A 259 0.24 -3.04 -24.32
N ALA A 260 -0.37 -2.76 -23.16
CA ALA A 260 -1.24 -1.61 -22.99
C ALA A 260 -0.48 -0.28 -23.09
N LYS A 261 0.73 -0.21 -22.52
CA LYS A 261 1.61 0.96 -22.64
C LYS A 261 2.03 1.21 -24.09
N TYR A 262 2.40 0.15 -24.82
CA TYR A 262 2.79 0.25 -26.23
C TYR A 262 1.67 0.82 -27.10
N ARG A 263 0.42 0.35 -26.91
CA ARG A 263 -0.75 0.86 -27.65
C ARG A 263 -1.00 2.35 -27.40
N LYS A 264 -0.87 2.82 -26.14
CA LYS A 264 -1.02 4.24 -25.79
C LYS A 264 0.10 5.11 -26.38
N GLY A 265 1.33 4.63 -26.45
CA GLY A 265 2.44 5.35 -27.07
C GLY A 265 2.23 5.56 -28.58
N VAL A 266 1.77 4.53 -29.29
CA VAL A 266 1.50 4.60 -30.74
C VAL A 266 0.35 5.55 -31.08
N GLN A 267 -0.67 5.67 -30.22
CA GLN A 267 -1.79 6.62 -30.43
C GLN A 267 -1.36 8.07 -30.29
N ASN A 268 -0.50 8.39 -29.32
CA ASN A 268 -0.02 9.76 -29.12
C ASN A 268 0.91 10.25 -30.26
N ASP A 269 1.70 9.37 -30.85
CA ASP A 269 2.57 9.71 -31.99
C ASP A 269 1.78 9.90 -33.30
N GLY A 270 0.58 9.35 -33.40
CA GLY A 270 -0.31 9.49 -34.55
C GLY A 270 -1.12 10.80 -34.58
N GLU A 271 -1.35 11.42 -33.42
CA GLU A 271 -2.08 12.70 -33.31
C GLU A 271 -1.18 13.95 -33.47
N GLN A 272 0.15 13.76 -33.49
CA GLN A 272 1.11 14.87 -33.69
C GLN A 272 1.61 14.99 -35.16
N ARG A 273 1.04 14.27 -36.09
CA ARG A 273 1.32 14.37 -37.52
C ARG A 273 0.07 14.86 -38.27
#